data_77c616ac292ed8ba96c1f855f51d2a36
#
_entry.id   77c616ac292ed8ba96c1f855f51d2a36
#
_cell.length_a   1.000
_cell.length_b   1.000
_cell.length_c   1.000
_cell.angle_alpha   90.00
_cell.angle_beta   90.00
_cell.angle_gamma   90.00
#
_symmetry.space_group_name_H-M   'P 1'
#
loop_
_entity.id
_entity.type
_entity.pdbx_description
1 polymer ?
#
loop_
_entity_poly.entity_id
_entity_poly.type
_entity_poly.pdbx_seq_one_letter_code
_entity_poly.pdbx_strand_id
1 'polypeptide(L)'
;MALEGINLLDLDRFQRLEHYEMFDRLRAEAPVSWRDYPGAQGFWNVVQHKDLVTVNRDTGLYSSETGGISILTPDEFPGGAGSDPRGLMMLYMDPPKHTRYRLLVNKGFTPRMIGLIEKYLEHRAVLIVDNIIERGSCDFVVDIASELPLQAIAEIMGVPQEDRMMLFDWSNRMIGIDDPEFADEDGATASAELFMYVNELAKARGTDPRDDIVTKLINAEVEGDRLTEFEFDMFMMLLTVAGNETTRNTTSWGMWALMQNLDQYNLLTGDIDGKLDHAIEEVLRWATPVYHFRRTATADTELHGQEIKKDDKVVIWHISANRDETVFEDPYRFDIDRWPNEHIAFGGGGQHFCLGANLARMELKLIFREILERIPDMRLAGDVEMLRSNFIGGVKHMPVTFTPGARRNPAPLD
;
A
#
# COMPACT_ATOMS: atom_id res chain seq x y z
N MET A 1 -21.50 4.38 26.91
CA MET A 1 -20.64 3.42 27.63
C MET A 1 -19.23 3.55 27.07
N ALA A 2 -18.24 3.70 27.93
CA ALA A 2 -16.85 3.73 27.44
C ALA A 2 -16.55 2.40 26.75
N LEU A 3 -16.00 2.44 25.54
CA LEU A 3 -15.51 1.27 24.78
C LEU A 3 -14.24 0.75 25.46
N GLU A 4 -14.42 0.21 26.67
CA GLU A 4 -13.33 -0.24 27.54
C GLU A 4 -12.51 -1.33 26.84
N GLY A 5 -11.19 -1.21 26.87
CA GLY A 5 -10.27 -2.14 26.24
C GLY A 5 -10.01 -1.91 24.73
N ILE A 6 -10.69 -0.94 24.09
CA ILE A 6 -10.40 -0.58 22.69
C ILE A 6 -9.36 0.53 22.66
N ASN A 7 -8.20 0.28 22.06
CA ASN A 7 -7.15 1.27 21.84
C ASN A 7 -6.49 1.10 20.45
N LEU A 8 -7.00 1.84 19.46
CA LEU A 8 -6.46 1.81 18.09
C LEU A 8 -5.14 2.58 17.93
N LEU A 9 -4.59 3.14 19.01
CA LEU A 9 -3.27 3.76 19.08
C LEU A 9 -2.21 2.83 19.66
N ASP A 10 -2.58 1.63 20.13
CA ASP A 10 -1.67 0.65 20.69
C ASP A 10 -1.03 -0.19 19.57
N LEU A 11 0.15 0.24 19.11
CA LEU A 11 0.87 -0.38 18.00
C LEU A 11 1.28 -1.82 18.29
N ASP A 12 1.54 -2.16 19.58
CA ASP A 12 1.90 -3.53 19.97
C ASP A 12 0.73 -4.50 19.75
N ARG A 13 -0.51 -4.04 19.91
CA ARG A 13 -1.70 -4.84 19.60
C ARG A 13 -1.87 -5.04 18.09
N PHE A 14 -1.51 -4.06 17.28
CA PHE A 14 -1.48 -4.23 15.83
C PHE A 14 -0.40 -5.23 15.41
N GLN A 15 0.79 -5.13 15.96
CA GLN A 15 1.88 -6.08 15.68
C GLN A 15 1.50 -7.52 16.05
N ARG A 16 0.76 -7.73 17.15
CA ARG A 16 0.26 -9.06 17.57
C ARG A 16 -1.07 -9.47 16.91
N LEU A 17 -1.59 -8.68 15.97
CA LEU A 17 -2.86 -8.91 15.27
C LEU A 17 -4.11 -8.96 16.20
N GLU A 18 -4.03 -8.36 17.37
CA GLU A 18 -5.14 -8.26 18.33
C GLU A 18 -6.15 -7.14 17.99
N HIS A 19 -5.90 -6.37 16.95
CA HIS A 19 -6.74 -5.26 16.53
C HIS A 19 -8.08 -5.71 15.92
N TYR A 20 -8.16 -6.93 15.40
CA TYR A 20 -9.40 -7.45 14.79
C TYR A 20 -10.56 -7.47 15.77
N GLU A 21 -10.36 -7.97 16.99
CA GLU A 21 -11.39 -8.00 18.04
C GLU A 21 -11.86 -6.58 18.44
N MET A 22 -10.96 -5.60 18.40
CA MET A 22 -11.33 -4.20 18.64
C MET A 22 -12.25 -3.67 17.55
N PHE A 23 -11.98 -3.99 16.29
CA PHE A 23 -12.80 -3.56 15.17
C PHE A 23 -14.16 -4.28 15.13
N ASP A 24 -14.23 -5.56 15.48
CA ASP A 24 -15.50 -6.28 15.60
C ASP A 24 -16.45 -5.61 16.58
N ARG A 25 -15.92 -5.27 17.76
CA ARG A 25 -16.69 -4.55 18.76
C ARG A 25 -17.10 -3.16 18.29
N LEU A 26 -16.20 -2.42 17.64
CA LEU A 26 -16.54 -1.09 17.12
C LEU A 26 -17.62 -1.17 16.04
N ARG A 27 -17.55 -2.11 15.11
CA ARG A 27 -18.60 -2.27 14.08
C ARG A 27 -19.94 -2.59 14.70
N ALA A 28 -20.00 -3.43 15.73
CA ALA A 28 -21.22 -3.85 16.39
C ALA A 28 -21.80 -2.79 17.35
N GLU A 29 -20.96 -2.10 18.11
CA GLU A 29 -21.39 -1.26 19.24
C GLU A 29 -21.36 0.25 18.92
N ALA A 30 -20.39 0.72 18.11
CA ALA A 30 -20.15 2.15 17.86
C ALA A 30 -19.37 2.38 16.55
N PRO A 31 -19.97 2.12 15.39
CA PRO A 31 -19.27 2.16 14.08
C PRO A 31 -18.73 3.54 13.71
N VAL A 32 -19.29 4.61 14.26
CA VAL A 32 -18.72 5.95 14.26
C VAL A 32 -18.58 6.39 15.71
N SER A 33 -17.34 6.55 16.18
CA SER A 33 -17.05 6.80 17.59
C SER A 33 -15.88 7.75 17.79
N TRP A 34 -16.03 8.64 18.78
CA TRP A 34 -14.94 9.55 19.17
C TRP A 34 -13.86 8.85 19.98
N ARG A 35 -12.62 9.22 19.73
CA ARG A 35 -11.45 8.81 20.49
C ARG A 35 -10.60 10.02 20.86
N ASP A 36 -10.31 10.20 22.14
CA ASP A 36 -9.32 11.17 22.60
C ASP A 36 -7.90 10.72 22.23
N TYR A 37 -7.06 11.67 21.85
CA TYR A 37 -5.65 11.46 21.57
C TYR A 37 -4.82 12.19 22.63
N PRO A 38 -3.97 11.50 23.42
CA PRO A 38 -3.14 12.16 24.44
C PRO A 38 -2.18 13.17 23.84
N GLY A 39 -2.33 14.44 24.21
CA GLY A 39 -1.46 15.53 23.74
C GLY A 39 -1.77 16.12 22.37
N ALA A 40 -2.81 15.64 21.68
CA ALA A 40 -3.27 16.14 20.41
C ALA A 40 -4.81 16.18 20.34
N GLN A 41 -5.36 16.69 19.23
CA GLN A 41 -6.79 16.63 18.98
C GLN A 41 -7.24 15.16 18.81
N GLY A 42 -8.35 14.78 19.46
CA GLY A 42 -9.01 13.50 19.24
C GLY A 42 -9.56 13.33 17.83
N PHE A 43 -10.15 12.19 17.54
CA PHE A 43 -10.65 11.88 16.22
C PHE A 43 -11.88 10.94 16.24
N TRP A 44 -12.66 11.00 15.18
CA TRP A 44 -13.72 10.06 14.90
C TRP A 44 -13.17 8.81 14.22
N ASN A 45 -13.45 7.63 14.76
CA ASN A 45 -13.24 6.36 14.07
C ASN A 45 -14.44 6.08 13.17
N VAL A 46 -14.19 5.70 11.92
CA VAL A 46 -15.18 5.19 10.98
C VAL A 46 -14.74 3.79 10.57
N VAL A 47 -15.53 2.76 10.93
CA VAL A 47 -15.10 1.36 10.83
C VAL A 47 -15.99 0.48 9.94
N GLN A 48 -17.19 0.94 9.56
CA GLN A 48 -18.06 0.22 8.63
C GLN A 48 -17.80 0.60 7.17
N HIS A 49 -17.91 -0.37 6.28
CA HIS A 49 -17.64 -0.25 4.85
C HIS A 49 -18.43 0.89 4.19
N LYS A 50 -19.74 0.95 4.41
CA LYS A 50 -20.63 1.95 3.82
C LYS A 50 -20.24 3.37 4.19
N ASP A 51 -19.98 3.62 5.47
CA ASP A 51 -19.63 4.93 5.99
C ASP A 51 -18.27 5.37 5.47
N LEU A 52 -17.33 4.44 5.38
CA LEU A 52 -16.00 4.68 4.85
C LEU A 52 -16.03 5.05 3.36
N VAL A 53 -16.84 4.36 2.56
CA VAL A 53 -17.07 4.71 1.15
C VAL A 53 -17.67 6.09 1.02
N THR A 54 -18.62 6.47 1.91
CA THR A 54 -19.21 7.81 1.95
C THR A 54 -18.16 8.89 2.19
N VAL A 55 -17.30 8.71 3.20
CA VAL A 55 -16.21 9.65 3.52
C VAL A 55 -15.21 9.76 2.38
N ASN A 56 -14.82 8.65 1.74
CA ASN A 56 -13.86 8.67 0.64
C ASN A 56 -14.38 9.36 -0.64
N ARG A 57 -15.69 9.32 -0.88
CA ARG A 57 -16.28 9.88 -2.10
C ARG A 57 -16.61 11.36 -2.00
N ASP A 58 -16.90 11.85 -0.81
CA ASP A 58 -17.24 13.27 -0.58
C ASP A 58 -16.00 14.07 -0.17
N THR A 59 -15.13 14.36 -1.14
CA THR A 59 -13.92 15.15 -0.94
C THR A 59 -14.20 16.63 -0.68
N GLY A 60 -15.42 17.10 -0.92
CA GLY A 60 -15.85 18.47 -0.57
C GLY A 60 -16.09 18.62 0.93
N LEU A 61 -16.66 17.58 1.56
CA LEU A 61 -16.95 17.56 2.99
C LEU A 61 -15.80 16.99 3.83
N TYR A 62 -15.04 16.06 3.28
CA TYR A 62 -13.95 15.35 3.97
C TYR A 62 -12.61 15.57 3.27
N SER A 63 -11.91 16.64 3.66
CA SER A 63 -10.65 17.09 3.08
C SER A 63 -9.47 16.16 3.40
N SER A 64 -8.65 15.89 2.39
CA SER A 64 -7.33 15.30 2.56
C SER A 64 -6.23 16.33 2.80
N GLU A 65 -6.45 17.59 2.34
CA GLU A 65 -5.46 18.66 2.40
C GLU A 65 -5.45 19.37 3.75
N THR A 66 -6.62 19.71 4.30
CA THR A 66 -6.75 20.58 5.48
C THR A 66 -5.94 20.09 6.69
N GLY A 67 -5.86 18.80 6.94
CA GLY A 67 -5.09 18.26 8.07
C GLY A 67 -4.16 17.11 7.70
N GLY A 68 -4.17 16.71 6.44
CA GLY A 68 -3.42 15.57 5.96
C GLY A 68 -4.13 14.24 6.13
N ILE A 69 -3.40 13.16 5.92
CA ILE A 69 -3.95 11.79 5.84
C ILE A 69 -3.58 10.90 7.04
N SER A 70 -2.67 11.34 7.91
CA SER A 70 -2.24 10.65 9.13
C SER A 70 -3.06 11.12 10.33
N ILE A 71 -3.17 10.29 11.37
CA ILE A 71 -3.92 10.63 12.60
C ILE A 71 -3.40 11.93 13.22
N LEU A 72 -2.08 12.08 13.32
CA LEU A 72 -1.46 13.35 13.69
C LEU A 72 -1.32 14.26 12.49
N THR A 73 -1.55 15.56 12.69
CA THR A 73 -1.18 16.57 11.70
C THR A 73 0.33 16.78 11.68
N PRO A 74 0.91 17.37 10.62
CA PRO A 74 2.33 17.73 10.61
C PRO A 74 2.76 18.56 11.83
N ASP A 75 1.86 19.44 12.32
CA ASP A 75 2.12 20.30 13.47
C ASP A 75 2.07 19.56 14.83
N GLU A 76 1.43 18.40 14.89
CA GLU A 76 1.29 17.57 16.08
C GLU A 76 2.38 16.49 16.21
N PHE A 77 3.20 16.26 15.17
CA PHE A 77 4.29 15.29 15.26
C PHE A 77 5.37 15.75 16.24
N PRO A 78 5.82 14.88 17.14
CA PRO A 78 6.95 15.17 18.03
C PRO A 78 8.21 15.53 17.21
N GLY A 79 8.76 16.72 17.42
CA GLY A 79 9.94 17.21 16.68
C GLY A 79 9.62 17.98 15.39
N GLY A 80 8.34 18.13 15.06
CA GLY A 80 7.86 18.74 13.81
C GLY A 80 7.97 17.78 12.62
N ALA A 81 7.01 17.80 11.72
CA ALA A 81 7.18 17.14 10.42
C ALA A 81 8.16 17.97 9.59
N GLY A 82 9.19 17.36 9.05
CA GLY A 82 10.20 18.05 8.22
C GLY A 82 9.58 18.97 7.15
N SER A 83 9.28 18.50 5.96
CA SER A 83 8.49 19.24 4.96
C SER A 83 7.00 18.91 5.12
N ASP A 84 6.15 19.96 5.15
CA ASP A 84 4.68 19.78 5.16
C ASP A 84 4.20 19.33 3.76
N PRO A 85 3.65 18.12 3.59
CA PRO A 85 3.23 17.61 2.29
C PRO A 85 1.87 18.15 1.83
N ARG A 86 1.15 18.90 2.69
CA ARG A 86 -0.20 19.41 2.40
C ARG A 86 -0.19 20.33 1.17
N GLY A 87 -1.04 20.01 0.22
CA GLY A 87 -1.11 20.73 -1.04
C GLY A 87 0.08 20.55 -1.99
N LEU A 88 1.01 19.65 -1.68
CA LEU A 88 2.22 19.38 -2.47
C LEU A 88 2.28 17.92 -2.95
N MET A 89 1.92 16.98 -2.09
CA MET A 89 1.81 15.56 -2.45
C MET A 89 0.36 15.21 -2.81
N MET A 90 0.14 14.45 -3.86
CA MET A 90 -1.20 14.12 -4.38
C MET A 90 -2.17 13.54 -3.34
N LEU A 91 -1.68 12.74 -2.40
CA LEU A 91 -2.50 12.20 -1.30
C LEU A 91 -2.99 13.27 -0.33
N TYR A 92 -2.30 14.42 -0.27
CA TYR A 92 -2.56 15.57 0.60
C TYR A 92 -3.12 16.75 -0.18
N MET A 93 -3.90 16.48 -1.24
CA MET A 93 -4.55 17.49 -2.07
C MET A 93 -6.04 17.26 -2.16
N ASP A 94 -6.79 18.34 -2.30
CA ASP A 94 -8.22 18.32 -2.64
C ASP A 94 -8.47 18.86 -4.05
N PRO A 95 -9.63 18.56 -4.67
CA PRO A 95 -10.05 19.23 -5.89
C PRO A 95 -10.17 20.74 -5.70
N PRO A 96 -9.88 21.59 -6.71
CA PRO A 96 -9.52 21.21 -8.10
C PRO A 96 -8.04 20.83 -8.27
N LYS A 97 -7.16 21.14 -7.28
CA LYS A 97 -5.71 20.93 -7.37
C LYS A 97 -5.36 19.46 -7.57
N HIS A 98 -5.96 18.55 -6.76
CA HIS A 98 -5.81 17.11 -6.92
C HIS A 98 -6.18 16.66 -8.34
N THR A 99 -7.31 17.14 -8.89
CA THR A 99 -7.78 16.75 -10.24
C THR A 99 -6.76 17.12 -11.31
N ARG A 100 -6.27 18.38 -11.27
CA ARG A 100 -5.22 18.85 -12.17
C ARG A 100 -3.97 17.99 -12.09
N TYR A 101 -3.50 17.75 -10.88
CA TYR A 101 -2.29 16.99 -10.62
C TYR A 101 -2.43 15.54 -11.13
N ARG A 102 -3.56 14.90 -10.81
CA ARG A 102 -3.86 13.55 -11.26
C ARG A 102 -3.91 13.43 -12.79
N LEU A 103 -4.41 14.44 -13.50
CA LEU A 103 -4.39 14.48 -14.97
C LEU A 103 -2.97 14.50 -15.55
N LEU A 104 -2.03 15.19 -14.88
CA LEU A 104 -0.62 15.21 -15.27
C LEU A 104 0.00 13.81 -15.11
N VAL A 105 -0.14 13.21 -13.92
CA VAL A 105 0.53 11.94 -13.59
C VAL A 105 -0.11 10.73 -14.28
N ASN A 106 -1.42 10.74 -14.58
CA ASN A 106 -2.10 9.67 -15.33
C ASN A 106 -1.49 9.41 -16.69
N LYS A 107 -0.79 10.41 -17.30
CA LYS A 107 -0.08 10.22 -18.56
C LYS A 107 1.02 9.16 -18.47
N GLY A 108 1.57 8.94 -17.27
CA GLY A 108 2.55 7.89 -16.98
C GLY A 108 1.95 6.50 -16.69
N PHE A 109 0.65 6.42 -16.36
CA PHE A 109 -0.04 5.17 -15.96
C PHE A 109 -1.11 4.72 -16.96
N THR A 110 -0.92 5.00 -18.25
CA THR A 110 -1.87 4.57 -19.28
C THR A 110 -1.82 3.04 -19.47
N PRO A 111 -2.92 2.39 -19.92
CA PRO A 111 -2.93 0.96 -20.23
C PRO A 111 -1.80 0.54 -21.18
N ARG A 112 -1.42 1.43 -22.11
CA ARG A 112 -0.28 1.20 -23.01
C ARG A 112 1.04 1.08 -22.24
N MET A 113 1.27 1.96 -21.24
CA MET A 113 2.49 1.92 -20.43
C MET A 113 2.53 0.65 -19.58
N ILE A 114 1.42 0.31 -18.94
CA ILE A 114 1.31 -0.92 -18.14
C ILE A 114 1.58 -2.15 -19.02
N GLY A 115 1.01 -2.20 -20.23
CA GLY A 115 1.26 -3.31 -21.18
C GLY A 115 2.70 -3.39 -21.71
N LEU A 116 3.46 -2.28 -21.73
CA LEU A 116 4.89 -2.31 -22.11
C LEU A 116 5.75 -2.96 -21.03
N ILE A 117 5.44 -2.71 -19.76
CA ILE A 117 6.19 -3.28 -18.65
C ILE A 117 5.74 -4.69 -18.25
N GLU A 118 4.56 -5.15 -18.68
CA GLU A 118 4.03 -6.47 -18.34
C GLU A 118 5.00 -7.59 -18.71
N LYS A 119 5.48 -7.61 -19.97
CA LYS A 119 6.46 -8.62 -20.42
C LYS A 119 7.79 -8.57 -19.67
N TYR A 120 8.20 -7.34 -19.31
CA TYR A 120 9.39 -7.17 -18.50
C TYR A 120 9.18 -7.77 -17.11
N LEU A 121 8.08 -7.44 -16.44
CA LEU A 121 7.76 -7.95 -15.11
C LEU A 121 7.48 -9.46 -15.10
N GLU A 122 6.88 -10.00 -16.17
CA GLU A 122 6.74 -11.45 -16.36
C GLU A 122 8.12 -12.14 -16.35
N HIS A 123 9.06 -11.61 -17.13
CA HIS A 123 10.43 -12.11 -17.12
C HIS A 123 11.09 -11.96 -15.74
N ARG A 124 10.88 -10.83 -15.06
CA ARG A 124 11.46 -10.60 -13.71
C ARG A 124 10.88 -11.54 -12.66
N ALA A 125 9.58 -11.85 -12.71
CA ALA A 125 8.96 -12.84 -11.82
C ALA A 125 9.61 -14.23 -11.96
N VAL A 126 9.90 -14.65 -13.20
CA VAL A 126 10.66 -15.89 -13.46
C VAL A 126 12.03 -15.86 -12.78
N LEU A 127 12.77 -14.75 -12.93
CA LEU A 127 14.11 -14.62 -12.37
C LEU A 127 14.12 -14.58 -10.84
N ILE A 128 13.13 -13.93 -10.22
CA ILE A 128 12.97 -13.90 -8.75
C ILE A 128 12.83 -15.34 -8.21
N VAL A 129 11.95 -16.13 -8.81
CA VAL A 129 11.79 -17.53 -8.42
C VAL A 129 13.05 -18.35 -8.73
N ASP A 130 13.71 -18.13 -9.86
CA ASP A 130 14.99 -18.78 -10.21
C ASP A 130 16.07 -18.55 -9.15
N ASN A 131 16.11 -17.39 -8.51
CA ASN A 131 17.13 -17.07 -7.50
C ASN A 131 17.04 -17.91 -6.25
N ILE A 132 15.83 -18.40 -5.91
CA ILE A 132 15.60 -19.11 -4.64
C ILE A 132 15.33 -20.60 -4.83
N ILE A 133 14.86 -21.02 -6.01
CA ILE A 133 14.27 -22.35 -6.22
C ILE A 133 15.22 -23.52 -5.93
N GLU A 134 16.53 -23.36 -6.13
CA GLU A 134 17.54 -24.37 -5.84
C GLU A 134 17.92 -24.42 -4.36
N ARG A 135 17.61 -23.37 -3.57
CA ARG A 135 18.00 -23.29 -2.15
C ARG A 135 17.11 -24.14 -1.24
N GLY A 136 15.83 -24.32 -1.58
CA GLY A 136 14.83 -25.02 -0.77
C GLY A 136 14.33 -24.24 0.45
N SER A 137 14.83 -23.04 0.70
CA SER A 137 14.41 -22.12 1.75
C SER A 137 14.82 -20.69 1.45
N CYS A 138 14.05 -19.72 1.96
CA CYS A 138 14.37 -18.30 1.85
C CYS A 138 13.56 -17.48 2.89
N ASP A 139 13.85 -16.20 3.00
CA ASP A 139 12.90 -15.24 3.56
C ASP A 139 11.97 -14.78 2.43
N PHE A 140 10.69 -15.12 2.53
CA PHE A 140 9.72 -14.81 1.48
C PHE A 140 9.57 -13.30 1.24
N VAL A 141 9.65 -12.48 2.29
CA VAL A 141 9.50 -11.04 2.18
C VAL A 141 10.69 -10.43 1.44
N VAL A 142 11.90 -10.76 1.89
CA VAL A 142 13.15 -10.17 1.39
C VAL A 142 13.51 -10.72 0.01
N ASP A 143 13.46 -12.06 -0.17
CA ASP A 143 13.94 -12.72 -1.38
C ASP A 143 12.90 -12.76 -2.52
N ILE A 144 11.60 -12.56 -2.23
CA ILE A 144 10.52 -12.71 -3.22
C ILE A 144 9.62 -11.48 -3.27
N ALA A 145 8.91 -11.19 -2.15
CA ALA A 145 7.80 -10.24 -2.18
C ALA A 145 8.24 -8.78 -2.42
N SER A 146 9.44 -8.40 -1.98
CA SER A 146 10.00 -7.06 -2.20
C SER A 146 10.52 -6.84 -3.62
N GLU A 147 10.99 -7.89 -4.29
CA GLU A 147 11.77 -7.76 -5.52
C GLU A 147 10.94 -7.25 -6.71
N LEU A 148 9.75 -7.83 -6.96
CA LEU A 148 8.97 -7.46 -8.15
C LEU A 148 8.45 -6.01 -8.09
N PRO A 149 7.89 -5.52 -6.98
CA PRO A 149 7.48 -4.11 -6.86
C PRO A 149 8.63 -3.12 -7.01
N LEU A 150 9.80 -3.43 -6.42
CA LEU A 150 11.00 -2.59 -6.56
C LEU A 150 11.44 -2.45 -8.01
N GLN A 151 11.45 -3.57 -8.74
CA GLN A 151 11.83 -3.59 -10.14
C GLN A 151 10.79 -2.89 -11.01
N ALA A 152 9.50 -3.02 -10.71
CA ALA A 152 8.42 -2.32 -11.38
C ALA A 152 8.55 -0.80 -11.22
N ILE A 153 8.76 -0.33 -9.98
CA ILE A 153 8.92 1.10 -9.68
C ILE A 153 10.19 1.64 -10.32
N ALA A 154 11.33 0.94 -10.23
CA ALA A 154 12.57 1.35 -10.89
C ALA A 154 12.38 1.51 -12.41
N GLU A 155 11.73 0.54 -13.06
CA GLU A 155 11.44 0.58 -14.50
C GLU A 155 10.50 1.75 -14.86
N ILE A 156 9.42 1.95 -14.12
CA ILE A 156 8.46 3.05 -14.33
C ILE A 156 9.15 4.40 -14.16
N MET A 157 9.98 4.54 -13.12
CA MET A 157 10.72 5.77 -12.85
C MET A 157 11.87 6.00 -13.83
N GLY A 158 12.35 4.95 -14.51
CA GLY A 158 13.55 4.98 -15.33
C GLY A 158 14.82 4.99 -14.50
N VAL A 159 14.76 4.49 -13.26
CA VAL A 159 15.91 4.26 -12.38
C VAL A 159 16.67 3.02 -12.88
N PRO A 160 18.02 3.06 -12.99
CA PRO A 160 18.82 1.88 -13.27
C PRO A 160 18.55 0.75 -12.28
N GLN A 161 18.46 -0.49 -12.77
CA GLN A 161 18.10 -1.63 -11.91
C GLN A 161 19.15 -1.90 -10.81
N GLU A 162 20.41 -1.55 -11.04
CA GLU A 162 21.47 -1.58 -10.03
C GLU A 162 21.21 -0.65 -8.83
N ASP A 163 20.45 0.44 -9.03
CA ASP A 163 20.12 1.43 -8.00
C ASP A 163 18.80 1.10 -7.26
N ARG A 164 18.07 0.05 -7.67
CA ARG A 164 16.75 -0.28 -7.09
C ARG A 164 16.78 -0.49 -5.57
N MET A 165 17.89 -0.99 -5.04
CA MET A 165 18.03 -1.22 -3.60
C MET A 165 18.11 0.09 -2.81
N MET A 166 18.48 1.21 -3.43
CA MET A 166 18.42 2.55 -2.81
C MET A 166 16.95 2.95 -2.60
N LEU A 167 16.05 2.65 -3.58
CA LEU A 167 14.61 2.89 -3.42
C LEU A 167 14.03 2.09 -2.26
N PHE A 168 14.50 0.86 -2.07
CA PHE A 168 14.08 0.01 -0.95
C PHE A 168 14.51 0.57 0.39
N ASP A 169 15.78 0.96 0.53
CA ASP A 169 16.34 1.58 1.72
C ASP A 169 15.58 2.85 2.10
N TRP A 170 15.45 3.78 1.15
CA TRP A 170 14.72 5.02 1.39
C TRP A 170 13.27 4.79 1.80
N SER A 171 12.58 3.84 1.15
CA SER A 171 11.19 3.50 1.48
C SER A 171 11.05 2.99 2.91
N ASN A 172 11.89 2.04 3.33
CA ASN A 172 11.88 1.48 4.68
C ASN A 172 12.14 2.58 5.74
N ARG A 173 13.16 3.42 5.51
CA ARG A 173 13.53 4.54 6.42
C ARG A 173 12.42 5.58 6.54
N MET A 174 11.64 5.80 5.49
CA MET A 174 10.52 6.77 5.51
C MET A 174 9.26 6.23 6.19
N ILE A 175 9.00 4.90 6.15
CA ILE A 175 7.73 4.32 6.63
C ILE A 175 7.89 3.65 8.00
N GLY A 176 9.03 3.05 8.28
CA GLY A 176 9.24 2.18 9.44
C GLY A 176 9.51 2.90 10.77
N ILE A 177 9.32 4.20 10.86
CA ILE A 177 9.70 5.03 12.02
C ILE A 177 9.11 4.59 13.37
N ASP A 178 7.98 3.87 13.35
CA ASP A 178 7.31 3.36 14.55
C ASP A 178 7.78 1.95 14.97
N ASP A 179 8.57 1.28 14.11
CA ASP A 179 9.10 -0.06 14.35
C ASP A 179 10.54 0.02 14.87
N PRO A 180 10.88 -0.69 15.98
CA PRO A 180 12.23 -0.66 16.56
C PRO A 180 13.37 -1.05 15.60
N GLU A 181 13.08 -1.83 14.56
CA GLU A 181 14.07 -2.24 13.55
C GLU A 181 14.53 -1.06 12.68
N PHE A 182 13.64 -0.08 12.45
CA PHE A 182 13.88 1.09 11.60
C PHE A 182 13.90 2.42 12.38
N ALA A 183 13.63 2.40 13.69
CA ALA A 183 13.43 3.60 14.51
C ALA A 183 14.69 4.52 14.62
N ASP A 184 15.88 3.95 14.46
CA ASP A 184 17.15 4.71 14.49
C ASP A 184 17.50 5.31 13.12
N GLU A 185 16.69 5.07 12.10
CA GLU A 185 16.94 5.52 10.75
C GLU A 185 16.31 6.89 10.48
N ASP A 186 17.08 7.79 9.84
CA ASP A 186 16.66 9.15 9.57
C ASP A 186 15.83 9.24 8.27
N GLY A 187 14.52 9.20 8.40
CA GLY A 187 13.59 9.34 7.28
C GLY A 187 13.66 10.70 6.57
N ALA A 188 14.09 11.77 7.28
CA ALA A 188 14.28 13.08 6.67
C ALA A 188 15.51 13.07 5.74
N THR A 189 16.60 12.43 6.17
CA THR A 189 17.78 12.21 5.32
C THR A 189 17.43 11.33 4.12
N ALA A 190 16.68 10.25 4.30
CA ALA A 190 16.23 9.40 3.19
C ALA A 190 15.44 10.19 2.14
N SER A 191 14.52 11.07 2.58
CA SER A 191 13.77 11.95 1.68
C SER A 191 14.67 12.91 0.90
N ALA A 192 15.67 13.51 1.56
CA ALA A 192 16.63 14.43 0.93
C ALA A 192 17.51 13.70 -0.10
N GLU A 193 17.99 12.50 0.22
CA GLU A 193 18.75 11.65 -0.69
C GLU A 193 17.94 11.28 -1.94
N LEU A 194 16.68 10.88 -1.75
CA LEU A 194 15.76 10.58 -2.86
C LEU A 194 15.56 11.82 -3.76
N PHE A 195 15.31 13.01 -3.18
CA PHE A 195 15.12 14.24 -3.96
C PHE A 195 16.34 14.59 -4.77
N MET A 196 17.55 14.51 -4.19
CA MET A 196 18.80 14.73 -4.92
C MET A 196 18.92 13.76 -6.10
N TYR A 197 18.65 12.47 -5.88
CA TYR A 197 18.74 11.45 -6.90
C TYR A 197 17.74 11.67 -8.05
N VAL A 198 16.47 11.92 -7.75
CA VAL A 198 15.44 12.09 -8.79
C VAL A 198 15.61 13.38 -9.57
N ASN A 199 16.17 14.44 -8.97
CA ASN A 199 16.51 15.69 -9.66
C ASN A 199 17.69 15.50 -10.62
N GLU A 200 18.72 14.74 -10.26
CA GLU A 200 19.79 14.38 -11.20
C GLU A 200 19.26 13.50 -12.35
N LEU A 201 18.35 12.57 -12.05
CA LEU A 201 17.68 11.76 -13.07
C LEU A 201 16.85 12.64 -14.02
N ALA A 202 16.09 13.61 -13.49
CA ALA A 202 15.31 14.57 -14.28
C ALA A 202 16.19 15.42 -15.21
N LYS A 203 17.33 15.91 -14.73
CA LYS A 203 18.32 16.63 -15.55
C LYS A 203 18.86 15.76 -16.67
N ALA A 204 19.20 14.49 -16.38
CA ALA A 204 19.66 13.56 -17.40
C ALA A 204 18.58 13.30 -18.46
N ARG A 205 17.30 13.15 -18.06
CA ARG A 205 16.16 12.98 -18.96
C ARG A 205 15.83 14.22 -19.79
N GLY A 206 16.17 15.40 -19.30
CA GLY A 206 16.08 16.63 -20.09
C GLY A 206 16.98 16.66 -21.33
N THR A 207 18.11 15.92 -21.28
CA THR A 207 19.08 15.82 -22.39
C THR A 207 18.99 14.51 -23.17
N ASP A 208 18.60 13.42 -22.50
CA ASP A 208 18.41 12.08 -23.08
C ASP A 208 17.01 11.52 -22.66
N PRO A 209 15.92 11.94 -23.35
CA PRO A 209 14.57 11.51 -23.02
C PRO A 209 14.38 9.98 -23.25
N ARG A 210 13.70 9.31 -22.30
CA ARG A 210 13.37 7.90 -22.37
C ARG A 210 11.85 7.68 -22.23
N ASP A 211 11.38 6.47 -22.46
CA ASP A 211 9.96 6.14 -22.27
C ASP A 211 9.67 5.76 -20.79
N ASP A 212 10.00 6.66 -19.87
CA ASP A 212 9.80 6.54 -18.43
C ASP A 212 8.90 7.67 -17.89
N ILE A 213 8.48 7.54 -16.63
CA ILE A 213 7.58 8.52 -16.01
C ILE A 213 8.29 9.86 -15.76
N VAL A 214 9.60 9.85 -15.46
CA VAL A 214 10.38 11.07 -15.25
C VAL A 214 10.34 11.93 -16.50
N THR A 215 10.66 11.36 -17.67
CA THR A 215 10.56 12.06 -18.96
C THR A 215 9.15 12.60 -19.24
N LYS A 216 8.12 11.82 -18.88
CA LYS A 216 6.73 12.25 -19.08
C LYS A 216 6.33 13.38 -18.17
N LEU A 217 6.74 13.34 -16.90
CA LEU A 217 6.37 14.35 -15.91
C LEU A 217 7.07 15.69 -16.14
N ILE A 218 8.38 15.69 -16.46
CA ILE A 218 9.11 16.94 -16.74
C ILE A 218 8.59 17.65 -18.01
N ASN A 219 7.94 16.90 -18.91
CA ASN A 219 7.33 17.42 -20.14
C ASN A 219 5.79 17.54 -20.05
N ALA A 220 5.19 17.16 -18.91
CA ALA A 220 3.74 17.19 -18.77
C ALA A 220 3.23 18.63 -18.64
N GLU A 221 2.18 18.94 -19.40
CA GLU A 221 1.51 20.23 -19.36
C GLU A 221 0.00 20.01 -19.45
N VAL A 222 -0.76 20.70 -18.61
CA VAL A 222 -2.22 20.74 -18.63
C VAL A 222 -2.63 22.20 -18.55
N GLU A 223 -3.31 22.71 -19.59
CA GLU A 223 -3.78 24.11 -19.69
C GLU A 223 -2.67 25.16 -19.50
N GLY A 224 -1.43 24.84 -19.97
CA GLY A 224 -0.27 25.72 -19.83
C GLY A 224 0.47 25.61 -18.50
N ASP A 225 0.00 24.77 -17.60
CA ASP A 225 0.56 24.55 -16.26
C ASP A 225 1.40 23.26 -16.19
N ARG A 226 2.52 23.32 -15.46
CA ARG A 226 3.49 22.23 -15.30
C ARG A 226 3.73 21.94 -13.83
N LEU A 227 4.32 20.78 -13.52
CA LEU A 227 4.80 20.51 -12.16
C LEU A 227 5.98 21.44 -11.83
N THR A 228 5.97 22.01 -10.64
CA THR A 228 7.17 22.60 -10.05
C THR A 228 8.16 21.50 -9.68
N GLU A 229 9.45 21.83 -9.49
CA GLU A 229 10.46 20.88 -9.03
C GLU A 229 10.04 20.17 -7.75
N PHE A 230 9.51 20.91 -6.78
CA PHE A 230 9.07 20.35 -5.51
C PHE A 230 7.81 19.46 -5.63
N GLU A 231 6.85 19.79 -6.50
CA GLU A 231 5.71 18.91 -6.81
C GLU A 231 6.18 17.62 -7.49
N PHE A 232 7.19 17.71 -8.35
CA PHE A 232 7.82 16.54 -8.96
C PHE A 232 8.49 15.65 -7.90
N ASP A 233 9.31 16.23 -7.01
CA ASP A 233 9.98 15.51 -5.93
C ASP A 233 8.98 14.78 -5.02
N MET A 234 7.90 15.47 -4.60
CA MET A 234 6.83 14.90 -3.79
C MET A 234 6.12 13.75 -4.49
N PHE A 235 5.95 13.82 -5.82
CA PHE A 235 5.36 12.73 -6.56
C PHE A 235 6.30 11.52 -6.68
N MET A 236 7.59 11.76 -6.92
CA MET A 236 8.59 10.69 -6.98
C MET A 236 8.71 9.97 -5.63
N MET A 237 8.69 10.72 -4.52
CA MET A 237 8.65 10.15 -3.17
C MET A 237 7.38 9.32 -2.95
N LEU A 238 6.21 9.85 -3.32
CA LEU A 238 4.94 9.12 -3.23
C LEU A 238 4.98 7.81 -4.02
N LEU A 239 5.52 7.85 -5.23
CA LEU A 239 5.60 6.68 -6.10
C LEU A 239 6.53 5.61 -5.53
N THR A 240 7.70 6.02 -5.01
CA THR A 240 8.68 5.13 -4.38
C THR A 240 8.07 4.37 -3.20
N VAL A 241 7.38 5.10 -2.32
CA VAL A 241 6.78 4.52 -1.11
C VAL A 241 5.53 3.71 -1.43
N ALA A 242 4.57 4.32 -2.13
CA ALA A 242 3.26 3.71 -2.34
C ALA A 242 3.29 2.47 -3.24
N GLY A 243 4.18 2.46 -4.24
CA GLY A 243 4.27 1.36 -5.19
C GLY A 243 5.01 0.13 -4.66
N ASN A 244 5.94 0.32 -3.74
CA ASN A 244 6.76 -0.76 -3.19
C ASN A 244 6.06 -1.45 -2.00
N GLU A 245 5.84 -0.70 -0.92
CA GLU A 245 5.40 -1.26 0.36
C GLU A 245 4.05 -1.99 0.29
N THR A 246 3.10 -1.41 -0.41
CA THR A 246 1.74 -1.97 -0.44
C THR A 246 1.68 -3.30 -1.19
N THR A 247 2.38 -3.43 -2.32
CA THR A 247 2.41 -4.67 -3.12
C THR A 247 3.24 -5.73 -2.43
N ARG A 248 4.39 -5.39 -1.83
CA ARG A 248 5.21 -6.30 -1.00
C ARG A 248 4.39 -6.92 0.12
N ASN A 249 3.70 -6.07 0.89
CA ASN A 249 2.90 -6.53 2.02
C ASN A 249 1.70 -7.36 1.56
N THR A 250 1.04 -6.99 0.45
CA THR A 250 -0.07 -7.77 -0.11
C THR A 250 0.40 -9.16 -0.56
N THR A 251 1.55 -9.24 -1.23
CA THR A 251 2.15 -10.52 -1.64
C THR A 251 2.47 -11.40 -0.44
N SER A 252 3.07 -10.83 0.60
CA SER A 252 3.43 -11.54 1.83
C SER A 252 2.20 -12.06 2.58
N TRP A 253 1.19 -11.22 2.80
CA TRP A 253 -0.07 -11.61 3.43
C TRP A 253 -0.82 -12.68 2.64
N GLY A 254 -0.85 -12.55 1.31
CA GLY A 254 -1.52 -13.51 0.45
C GLY A 254 -0.88 -14.90 0.52
N MET A 255 0.45 -14.98 0.47
CA MET A 255 1.14 -16.25 0.59
C MET A 255 1.01 -16.85 1.99
N TRP A 256 1.08 -16.01 3.02
CA TRP A 256 0.83 -16.44 4.40
C TRP A 256 -0.58 -16.98 4.58
N ALA A 257 -1.61 -16.29 4.06
CA ALA A 257 -2.99 -16.74 4.10
C ALA A 257 -3.18 -18.10 3.40
N LEU A 258 -2.58 -18.30 2.23
CA LEU A 258 -2.60 -19.58 1.52
C LEU A 258 -1.96 -20.69 2.34
N MET A 259 -0.78 -20.47 2.93
CA MET A 259 -0.09 -21.47 3.75
C MET A 259 -0.87 -21.82 5.02
N GLN A 260 -1.69 -20.91 5.55
CA GLN A 260 -2.58 -21.18 6.69
C GLN A 260 -3.90 -21.85 6.30
N ASN A 261 -4.34 -21.72 5.04
CA ASN A 261 -5.59 -22.28 4.51
C ASN A 261 -5.29 -23.27 3.38
N LEU A 262 -4.79 -24.46 3.75
CA LEU A 262 -4.29 -25.46 2.79
C LEU A 262 -5.36 -25.98 1.81
N ASP A 263 -6.62 -25.96 2.18
CA ASP A 263 -7.74 -26.26 1.28
C ASP A 263 -7.82 -25.22 0.14
N GLN A 264 -7.68 -23.95 0.46
CA GLN A 264 -7.65 -22.84 -0.51
C GLN A 264 -6.39 -22.86 -1.36
N TYR A 265 -5.25 -23.19 -0.75
CA TYR A 265 -3.98 -23.34 -1.45
C TYR A 265 -4.04 -24.48 -2.49
N ASN A 266 -4.54 -25.65 -2.09
CA ASN A 266 -4.71 -26.79 -2.99
C ASN A 266 -5.74 -26.53 -4.10
N LEU A 267 -6.82 -25.79 -3.78
CA LEU A 267 -7.82 -25.38 -4.75
C LEU A 267 -7.22 -24.47 -5.82
N LEU A 268 -6.39 -23.50 -5.40
CA LEU A 268 -5.74 -22.54 -6.30
C LEU A 268 -4.65 -23.23 -7.16
N THR A 269 -3.79 -24.05 -6.57
CA THR A 269 -2.76 -24.79 -7.32
C THR A 269 -3.34 -25.82 -8.28
N GLY A 270 -4.56 -26.34 -8.00
CA GLY A 270 -5.28 -27.27 -8.89
C GLY A 270 -5.87 -26.63 -10.14
N ASP A 271 -6.12 -25.30 -10.12
CA ASP A 271 -6.70 -24.55 -11.25
C ASP A 271 -6.27 -23.08 -11.19
N ILE A 272 -4.98 -22.83 -11.46
CA ILE A 272 -4.40 -21.47 -11.42
C ILE A 272 -5.11 -20.56 -12.46
N ASP A 273 -5.29 -21.05 -13.69
CA ASP A 273 -5.87 -20.25 -14.77
C ASP A 273 -7.32 -19.84 -14.51
N GLY A 274 -8.11 -20.71 -13.89
CA GLY A 274 -9.51 -20.42 -13.59
C GLY A 274 -9.74 -19.61 -12.32
N LYS A 275 -8.78 -19.59 -11.38
CA LYS A 275 -9.01 -19.06 -10.02
C LYS A 275 -8.12 -17.88 -9.63
N LEU A 276 -6.99 -17.70 -10.28
CA LEU A 276 -5.99 -16.70 -9.83
C LEU A 276 -6.56 -15.28 -9.79
N ASP A 277 -7.39 -14.90 -10.76
CA ASP A 277 -8.00 -13.56 -10.79
C ASP A 277 -8.86 -13.28 -9.56
N HIS A 278 -9.70 -14.23 -9.15
CA HIS A 278 -10.54 -14.10 -7.96
C HIS A 278 -9.69 -14.20 -6.68
N ALA A 279 -8.71 -15.11 -6.66
CA ALA A 279 -7.80 -15.26 -5.53
C ALA A 279 -7.03 -13.95 -5.24
N ILE A 280 -6.60 -13.21 -6.27
CA ILE A 280 -5.94 -11.91 -6.08
C ILE A 280 -6.87 -10.86 -5.44
N GLU A 281 -8.15 -10.81 -5.81
CA GLU A 281 -9.10 -9.89 -5.14
C GLU A 281 -9.29 -10.28 -3.65
N GLU A 282 -9.34 -11.58 -3.33
CA GLU A 282 -9.41 -12.03 -1.93
C GLU A 282 -8.12 -11.75 -1.16
N VAL A 283 -6.95 -11.93 -1.79
CA VAL A 283 -5.66 -11.53 -1.21
C VAL A 283 -5.64 -10.05 -0.90
N LEU A 284 -6.12 -9.19 -1.80
CA LEU A 284 -6.21 -7.74 -1.59
C LEU A 284 -7.14 -7.39 -0.42
N ARG A 285 -8.32 -8.03 -0.35
CA ARG A 285 -9.26 -7.86 0.76
C ARG A 285 -8.61 -8.28 2.09
N TRP A 286 -7.97 -9.44 2.11
CA TRP A 286 -7.37 -10.04 3.29
C TRP A 286 -6.20 -9.24 3.82
N ALA A 287 -5.29 -8.83 2.95
CA ALA A 287 -4.10 -8.06 3.31
C ALA A 287 -4.44 -6.65 3.78
N THR A 288 -5.24 -5.92 3.00
CA THR A 288 -5.55 -4.50 3.26
C THR A 288 -4.29 -3.72 3.67
N PRO A 289 -3.26 -3.57 2.82
CA PRO A 289 -1.92 -3.14 3.25
C PRO A 289 -1.90 -1.75 3.87
N VAL A 290 -2.85 -0.87 3.53
CA VAL A 290 -3.05 0.43 4.20
C VAL A 290 -4.25 0.30 5.14
N TYR A 291 -4.01 0.33 6.44
CA TYR A 291 -5.04 0.11 7.45
C TYR A 291 -5.99 1.28 7.60
N HIS A 292 -5.49 2.50 7.54
CA HIS A 292 -6.33 3.69 7.63
C HIS A 292 -5.83 4.86 6.81
N PHE A 293 -6.73 5.79 6.54
CA PHE A 293 -6.42 7.18 6.21
C PHE A 293 -7.27 8.11 7.09
N ARG A 294 -6.81 9.34 7.24
CA ARG A 294 -7.57 10.39 7.88
C ARG A 294 -8.14 11.35 6.83
N ARG A 295 -9.23 11.98 7.20
CA ARG A 295 -9.82 13.17 6.55
C ARG A 295 -10.09 14.23 7.63
N THR A 296 -10.35 15.47 7.19
CA THR A 296 -10.80 16.55 8.07
C THR A 296 -12.14 17.05 7.58
N ALA A 297 -13.13 17.14 8.47
CA ALA A 297 -14.43 17.69 8.13
C ALA A 297 -14.31 19.20 7.80
N THR A 298 -14.81 19.63 6.64
CA THR A 298 -14.76 21.04 6.20
C THR A 298 -15.95 21.87 6.70
N ALA A 299 -17.01 21.20 7.16
CA ALA A 299 -18.22 21.79 7.73
C ALA A 299 -18.81 20.82 8.77
N ASP A 300 -19.72 21.36 9.61
CA ASP A 300 -20.53 20.52 10.50
C ASP A 300 -21.34 19.54 9.66
N THR A 301 -21.38 18.27 10.07
CA THR A 301 -22.07 17.19 9.36
C THR A 301 -22.54 16.12 10.34
N GLU A 302 -23.29 15.15 9.82
CA GLU A 302 -23.69 13.96 10.55
C GLU A 302 -23.24 12.70 9.79
N LEU A 303 -22.67 11.72 10.52
CA LEU A 303 -22.35 10.41 9.99
C LEU A 303 -22.80 9.35 10.99
N HIS A 304 -23.61 8.40 10.54
CA HIS A 304 -24.13 7.31 11.38
C HIS A 304 -24.80 7.80 12.68
N GLY A 305 -25.52 8.94 12.62
CA GLY A 305 -26.19 9.55 13.77
C GLY A 305 -25.26 10.30 14.74
N GLN A 306 -23.98 10.45 14.42
CA GLN A 306 -23.01 11.21 15.20
C GLN A 306 -22.77 12.59 14.57
N GLU A 307 -22.84 13.63 15.39
CA GLU A 307 -22.51 15.00 14.97
C GLU A 307 -20.99 15.18 14.87
N ILE A 308 -20.48 15.33 13.67
CA ILE A 308 -19.08 15.66 13.37
C ILE A 308 -18.99 17.16 13.15
N LYS A 309 -18.11 17.83 13.87
CA LYS A 309 -17.92 19.27 13.73
C LYS A 309 -16.88 19.60 12.67
N LYS A 310 -16.99 20.81 12.11
CA LYS A 310 -15.95 21.36 11.27
C LYS A 310 -14.59 21.27 11.97
N ASP A 311 -13.57 20.93 11.21
CA ASP A 311 -12.18 20.71 11.63
C ASP A 311 -11.95 19.44 12.48
N ASP A 312 -12.98 18.62 12.72
CA ASP A 312 -12.81 17.31 13.33
C ASP A 312 -12.02 16.35 12.40
N LYS A 313 -11.17 15.56 13.03
CA LYS A 313 -10.46 14.46 12.38
C LYS A 313 -11.39 13.25 12.21
N VAL A 314 -11.43 12.68 11.00
CA VAL A 314 -12.22 11.50 10.66
C VAL A 314 -11.29 10.42 10.12
N VAL A 315 -11.01 9.40 10.93
CA VAL A 315 -10.11 8.28 10.58
C VAL A 315 -10.93 7.12 10.05
N ILE A 316 -10.69 6.76 8.79
CA ILE A 316 -11.38 5.69 8.05
C ILE A 316 -10.51 4.43 8.05
N TRP A 317 -11.02 3.33 8.64
CA TRP A 317 -10.27 2.10 8.86
C TRP A 317 -10.59 1.04 7.78
N HIS A 318 -9.78 1.01 6.71
CA HIS A 318 -9.95 0.07 5.59
C HIS A 318 -9.86 -1.39 6.05
N ILE A 319 -8.94 -1.69 7.01
CA ILE A 319 -8.79 -3.03 7.56
C ILE A 319 -10.05 -3.55 8.23
N SER A 320 -10.80 -2.67 8.89
CA SER A 320 -12.11 -2.99 9.47
C SER A 320 -13.18 -3.16 8.39
N ALA A 321 -13.26 -2.22 7.45
CA ALA A 321 -14.27 -2.23 6.40
C ALA A 321 -14.16 -3.45 5.47
N ASN A 322 -12.95 -3.96 5.22
CA ASN A 322 -12.74 -5.20 4.45
C ASN A 322 -13.08 -6.48 5.24
N ARG A 323 -13.51 -6.33 6.48
CA ARG A 323 -14.03 -7.40 7.35
C ARG A 323 -15.43 -7.11 7.90
N ASP A 324 -16.13 -6.16 7.25
CA ASP A 324 -17.49 -5.79 7.62
C ASP A 324 -18.47 -6.91 7.26
N GLU A 325 -19.09 -7.52 8.26
CA GLU A 325 -20.06 -8.61 8.15
C GLU A 325 -21.35 -8.22 7.44
N THR A 326 -21.59 -6.91 7.28
CA THR A 326 -22.74 -6.41 6.50
C THR A 326 -22.50 -6.47 4.99
N VAL A 327 -21.24 -6.66 4.56
CA VAL A 327 -20.81 -6.72 3.16
C VAL A 327 -20.22 -8.09 2.82
N PHE A 328 -19.45 -8.69 3.73
CA PHE A 328 -18.75 -9.93 3.51
C PHE A 328 -19.30 -11.03 4.42
N GLU A 329 -19.90 -12.07 3.84
CA GLU A 329 -20.26 -13.27 4.56
C GLU A 329 -19.00 -13.97 5.08
N ASP A 330 -19.00 -14.40 6.35
CA ASP A 330 -17.83 -15.00 7.02
C ASP A 330 -16.52 -14.20 6.75
N PRO A 331 -16.42 -12.91 7.17
CA PRO A 331 -15.35 -12.02 6.75
C PRO A 331 -13.95 -12.48 7.18
N TYR A 332 -13.86 -13.36 8.18
CA TYR A 332 -12.61 -13.97 8.67
C TYR A 332 -12.28 -15.32 8.02
N ARG A 333 -13.10 -15.79 7.08
CA ARG A 333 -12.76 -16.90 6.20
C ARG A 333 -12.01 -16.37 4.98
N PHE A 334 -10.82 -16.88 4.74
CA PHE A 334 -10.09 -16.67 3.49
C PHE A 334 -10.70 -17.60 2.42
N ASP A 335 -11.29 -17.03 1.38
CA ASP A 335 -12.04 -17.75 0.37
C ASP A 335 -11.71 -17.21 -1.03
N ILE A 336 -10.87 -17.93 -1.78
CA ILE A 336 -10.42 -17.52 -3.12
C ILE A 336 -11.53 -17.49 -4.19
N ASP A 337 -12.68 -18.08 -3.90
CA ASP A 337 -13.86 -18.04 -4.77
C ASP A 337 -14.89 -16.98 -4.32
N ARG A 338 -14.56 -16.13 -3.35
CA ARG A 338 -15.46 -15.08 -2.86
C ARG A 338 -15.90 -14.17 -4.00
N TRP A 339 -17.21 -14.15 -4.25
CA TRP A 339 -17.81 -13.30 -5.28
C TRP A 339 -19.28 -12.93 -4.90
N PRO A 340 -19.69 -11.65 -4.99
CA PRO A 340 -18.83 -10.49 -5.29
C PRO A 340 -17.80 -10.23 -4.18
N ASN A 341 -16.68 -9.61 -4.53
CA ASN A 341 -15.64 -9.18 -3.58
C ASN A 341 -15.51 -7.65 -3.63
N GLU A 342 -16.36 -6.96 -2.88
CA GLU A 342 -16.48 -5.51 -2.86
C GLU A 342 -15.44 -4.85 -1.92
N HIS A 343 -14.21 -5.37 -1.91
CA HIS A 343 -13.17 -4.84 -1.05
C HIS A 343 -12.78 -3.39 -1.42
N ILE A 344 -12.33 -2.65 -0.43
CA ILE A 344 -11.91 -1.26 -0.57
C ILE A 344 -10.40 -1.06 -0.31
N ALA A 345 -9.58 -2.09 -0.56
CA ALA A 345 -8.13 -2.02 -0.42
C ALA A 345 -7.49 -0.92 -1.27
N PHE A 346 -8.15 -0.49 -2.35
CA PHE A 346 -7.76 0.62 -3.21
C PHE A 346 -8.50 1.94 -2.92
N GLY A 347 -9.21 2.06 -1.78
CA GLY A 347 -9.84 3.28 -1.31
C GLY A 347 -11.35 3.42 -1.56
N GLY A 348 -12.05 2.36 -2.04
CA GLY A 348 -13.53 2.35 -2.14
C GLY A 348 -14.14 3.34 -3.16
N GLY A 349 -13.34 3.86 -4.09
CA GLY A 349 -13.76 4.81 -5.12
C GLY A 349 -13.46 6.27 -4.75
N GLY A 350 -14.04 7.20 -5.53
CA GLY A 350 -13.77 8.64 -5.37
C GLY A 350 -12.48 9.10 -6.01
N GLN A 351 -12.11 10.35 -5.75
CA GLN A 351 -10.99 10.99 -6.43
C GLN A 351 -9.62 10.43 -6.03
N HIS A 352 -9.49 9.94 -4.80
CA HIS A 352 -8.28 9.29 -4.28
C HIS A 352 -8.21 7.78 -4.54
N PHE A 353 -9.05 7.23 -5.43
CA PHE A 353 -8.91 5.83 -5.84
C PHE A 353 -7.49 5.54 -6.31
N CYS A 354 -6.90 4.42 -5.87
CA CYS A 354 -5.50 4.09 -6.09
C CYS A 354 -5.11 4.19 -7.57
N LEU A 355 -4.08 4.98 -7.87
CA LEU A 355 -3.56 5.17 -9.23
C LEU A 355 -2.95 3.88 -9.78
N GLY A 356 -2.25 3.12 -8.92
CA GLY A 356 -1.54 1.88 -9.26
C GLY A 356 -2.40 0.61 -9.20
N ALA A 357 -3.73 0.69 -9.01
CA ALA A 357 -4.57 -0.49 -8.78
C ALA A 357 -4.45 -1.60 -9.84
N ASN A 358 -4.30 -1.22 -11.11
CA ASN A 358 -4.13 -2.19 -12.21
C ASN A 358 -2.72 -2.78 -12.24
N LEU A 359 -1.71 -1.96 -11.94
CA LEU A 359 -0.32 -2.40 -11.84
C LEU A 359 -0.16 -3.40 -10.71
N ALA A 360 -0.64 -3.09 -9.52
CA ALA A 360 -0.58 -3.98 -8.35
C ALA A 360 -1.24 -5.34 -8.63
N ARG A 361 -2.42 -5.36 -9.27
CA ARG A 361 -3.07 -6.62 -9.65
C ARG A 361 -2.24 -7.44 -10.64
N MET A 362 -1.60 -6.77 -11.60
CA MET A 362 -0.72 -7.42 -12.58
C MET A 362 0.50 -8.03 -11.87
N GLU A 363 1.18 -7.26 -11.04
CA GLU A 363 2.35 -7.74 -10.28
C GLU A 363 1.99 -8.95 -9.41
N LEU A 364 0.89 -8.87 -8.66
CA LEU A 364 0.40 -9.98 -7.84
C LEU A 364 0.12 -11.23 -8.68
N LYS A 365 -0.56 -11.09 -9.82
CA LYS A 365 -0.84 -12.22 -10.72
C LYS A 365 0.44 -12.88 -11.24
N LEU A 366 1.41 -12.07 -11.67
CA LEU A 366 2.66 -12.57 -12.21
C LEU A 366 3.47 -13.34 -11.18
N ILE A 367 3.67 -12.77 -10.00
CA ILE A 367 4.49 -13.40 -8.96
C ILE A 367 3.80 -14.64 -8.35
N PHE A 368 2.47 -14.57 -8.08
CA PHE A 368 1.74 -15.72 -7.56
C PHE A 368 1.71 -16.87 -8.56
N ARG A 369 1.52 -16.60 -9.86
CA ARG A 369 1.58 -17.63 -10.90
C ARG A 369 2.91 -18.39 -10.87
N GLU A 370 4.03 -17.66 -10.91
CA GLU A 370 5.36 -18.27 -10.89
C GLU A 370 5.61 -19.11 -9.62
N ILE A 371 5.19 -18.59 -8.46
CA ILE A 371 5.34 -19.33 -7.19
C ILE A 371 4.48 -20.61 -7.22
N LEU A 372 3.19 -20.50 -7.53
CA LEU A 372 2.24 -21.60 -7.47
C LEU A 372 2.55 -22.72 -8.48
N GLU A 373 3.03 -22.36 -9.68
CA GLU A 373 3.43 -23.33 -10.70
C GLU A 373 4.74 -24.08 -10.37
N ARG A 374 5.67 -23.40 -9.67
CA ARG A 374 7.04 -23.91 -9.52
C ARG A 374 7.39 -24.36 -8.11
N ILE A 375 6.67 -23.82 -7.12
CA ILE A 375 6.89 -24.07 -5.68
C ILE A 375 5.52 -24.32 -5.01
N PRO A 376 4.75 -25.32 -5.47
CA PRO A 376 3.38 -25.56 -4.97
C PRO A 376 3.32 -26.12 -3.54
N ASP A 377 4.45 -26.43 -2.95
CA ASP A 377 4.57 -27.06 -1.63
C ASP A 377 5.23 -26.14 -0.58
N MET A 378 5.28 -24.81 -0.84
CA MET A 378 5.86 -23.86 0.10
C MET A 378 5.16 -23.89 1.46
N ARG A 379 5.94 -23.82 2.55
CA ARG A 379 5.46 -23.85 3.95
C ARG A 379 6.26 -22.89 4.82
N LEU A 380 5.64 -22.41 5.90
CA LEU A 380 6.36 -21.67 6.94
C LEU A 380 7.46 -22.55 7.56
N ALA A 381 8.62 -21.95 7.77
CA ALA A 381 9.79 -22.55 8.42
C ALA A 381 10.12 -21.88 9.77
N GLY A 382 9.35 -20.88 10.18
CA GLY A 382 9.52 -20.13 11.43
C GLY A 382 8.38 -19.16 11.68
N ASP A 383 8.55 -18.30 12.68
CA ASP A 383 7.58 -17.27 13.01
C ASP A 383 7.54 -16.16 11.95
N VAL A 384 6.37 -15.58 11.74
CA VAL A 384 6.18 -14.43 10.86
C VAL A 384 6.32 -13.17 11.71
N GLU A 385 7.22 -12.28 11.31
CA GLU A 385 7.46 -11.02 12.00
C GLU A 385 6.65 -9.88 11.38
N MET A 386 5.79 -9.26 12.21
CA MET A 386 4.92 -8.18 11.77
C MET A 386 5.55 -6.81 12.03
N LEU A 387 5.27 -5.87 11.13
CA LEU A 387 5.60 -4.45 11.33
C LEU A 387 4.77 -3.90 12.51
N ARG A 388 5.41 -3.12 13.38
CA ARG A 388 4.76 -2.43 14.49
C ARG A 388 4.13 -1.13 14.00
N SER A 389 2.94 -1.21 13.41
CA SER A 389 2.25 -0.06 12.82
C SER A 389 0.73 -0.25 12.83
N ASN A 390 -0.02 0.84 13.05
CA ASN A 390 -1.46 0.89 12.81
C ASN A 390 -1.83 1.54 11.46
N PHE A 391 -0.82 1.98 10.70
CA PHE A 391 -1.00 2.63 9.40
C PHE A 391 -0.78 1.64 8.24
N ILE A 392 0.33 0.90 8.27
CA ILE A 392 0.68 -0.11 7.25
C ILE A 392 0.65 -1.50 7.88
N GLY A 393 -0.12 -2.41 7.27
CA GLY A 393 -0.16 -3.83 7.64
C GLY A 393 1.03 -4.60 7.05
N GLY A 394 2.22 -4.37 7.59
CA GLY A 394 3.47 -4.92 7.06
C GLY A 394 3.85 -6.29 7.62
N VAL A 395 4.45 -7.12 6.76
CA VAL A 395 5.20 -8.32 7.13
C VAL A 395 6.68 -8.03 6.89
N LYS A 396 7.51 -8.12 7.95
CA LYS A 396 8.95 -7.84 7.86
C LYS A 396 9.75 -9.05 7.41
N HIS A 397 9.51 -10.19 8.06
CA HIS A 397 10.19 -11.45 7.80
C HIS A 397 9.19 -12.61 7.80
N MET A 398 9.37 -13.51 6.84
CA MET A 398 8.57 -14.72 6.72
C MET A 398 9.45 -15.87 6.20
N PRO A 399 10.13 -16.61 7.09
CA PRO A 399 10.97 -17.74 6.70
C PRO A 399 10.10 -18.87 6.15
N VAL A 400 10.47 -19.35 4.95
CA VAL A 400 9.76 -20.43 4.26
C VAL A 400 10.70 -21.54 3.81
N THR A 401 10.15 -22.73 3.62
CA THR A 401 10.83 -23.91 3.05
C THR A 401 9.96 -24.53 1.97
N PHE A 402 10.61 -25.20 1.00
CA PHE A 402 9.96 -25.83 -0.14
C PHE A 402 10.88 -26.90 -0.77
N THR A 403 10.35 -27.75 -1.62
CA THR A 403 11.16 -28.70 -2.38
C THR A 403 11.99 -27.97 -3.44
N PRO A 404 13.34 -28.10 -3.43
CA PRO A 404 14.19 -27.51 -4.45
C PRO A 404 13.80 -27.95 -5.86
N GLY A 405 13.79 -27.01 -6.79
CA GLY A 405 13.47 -27.22 -8.20
C GLY A 405 14.58 -26.71 -9.11
N ALA A 406 14.41 -26.87 -10.42
CA ALA A 406 15.34 -26.36 -11.40
C ALA A 406 15.01 -24.92 -11.82
N ARG A 407 16.03 -24.13 -12.09
CA ARG A 407 15.92 -22.82 -12.71
C ARG A 407 15.37 -22.94 -14.14
N ARG A 408 14.49 -22.03 -14.55
CA ARG A 408 14.07 -21.87 -15.95
C ARG A 408 15.13 -21.14 -16.77
N ASN A 409 15.84 -20.20 -16.13
CA ASN A 409 16.88 -19.40 -16.78
C ASN A 409 18.24 -19.77 -16.18
N PRO A 410 19.20 -20.32 -16.96
CA PRO A 410 20.50 -20.75 -16.43
C PRO A 410 21.47 -19.59 -16.16
N ALA A 411 21.18 -18.37 -16.63
CA ALA A 411 22.03 -17.21 -16.38
C ALA A 411 21.77 -16.64 -14.96
N PRO A 412 22.82 -16.16 -14.24
CA PRO A 412 22.62 -15.43 -13.00
C PRO A 412 21.82 -14.14 -13.26
N LEU A 413 21.11 -13.65 -12.24
CA LEU A 413 20.56 -12.31 -12.25
C LEU A 413 21.72 -11.31 -12.14
N ASP A 414 21.94 -10.52 -13.16
CA ASP A 414 22.74 -9.30 -13.10
C ASP A 414 21.84 -8.11 -12.73
#